data_3d8ff4028da568e892a1664c33ec32b7
#
_entry.id   3d8ff4028da568e892a1664c33ec32b7
#
_cell.length_a   1.000
_cell.length_b   1.000
_cell.length_c   1.000
_cell.angle_alpha   90.00
_cell.angle_beta   90.00
_cell.angle_gamma   90.00
#
_symmetry.space_group_name_H-M   'P 1'
#
loop_
_entity.id
_entity.type
_entity.pdbx_description
1 polymer ?
#
loop_
_entity_poly.entity_id
_entity_poly.type
_entity_poly.pdbx_seq_one_letter_code
_entity_poly.pdbx_strand_id
1 'polypeptide(L)'
;MVSVWGKGSNRQIITPTLTAGIRGTGVYTEVFSNENNRSYFCNCYGTVDVGSGADRTTSRSEYHQAFWGESSPREGRWLSPAPAINHSDDELEYLARLVNQRTAWQLSGKKGTKDSSGYR
;
A
#
# COMPACT_ATOMS: atom_id res chain seq x y z
N MET A 1 -5.10 -1.22 10.53
CA MET A 1 -4.43 -0.19 9.69
C MET A 1 -2.99 -0.02 10.15
N VAL A 2 -2.07 0.00 9.23
CA VAL A 2 -0.66 0.24 9.52
C VAL A 2 -0.20 1.49 8.80
N SER A 3 0.47 2.37 9.53
CA SER A 3 1.02 3.59 8.97
C SER A 3 2.51 3.65 9.27
N VAL A 4 3.30 3.97 8.26
CA VAL A 4 4.75 4.09 8.40
C VAL A 4 5.18 5.41 7.79
N TRP A 5 5.79 6.26 8.61
CA TRP A 5 6.36 7.53 8.17
C TRP A 5 7.81 7.61 8.61
N GLY A 6 8.62 8.24 7.79
CA GLY A 6 10.03 8.45 8.09
C GLY A 6 10.83 8.68 6.84
N LYS A 7 12.03 9.21 6.99
CA LYS A 7 12.96 9.43 5.88
C LYS A 7 14.12 8.48 6.00
N GLY A 8 14.46 7.84 4.89
CA GLY A 8 15.73 7.13 4.73
C GLY A 8 15.91 5.84 5.50
N SER A 9 14.94 5.38 6.28
CA SER A 9 15.07 4.09 6.95
C SER A 9 14.29 3.02 6.19
N ASN A 10 14.95 1.90 5.93
CA ASN A 10 14.31 0.74 5.33
C ASN A 10 13.45 0.08 6.37
N ARG A 11 12.16 0.03 6.13
CA ARG A 11 11.20 -0.66 6.96
C ARG A 11 10.50 -1.74 6.16
N GLN A 12 10.09 -2.79 6.84
CA GLN A 12 9.39 -3.89 6.19
C GLN A 12 8.08 -4.18 6.88
N ILE A 13 7.08 -4.53 6.07
CA ILE A 13 5.85 -5.15 6.53
C ILE A 13 5.84 -6.55 5.96
N ILE A 14 5.60 -7.54 6.82
CA ILE A 14 5.54 -8.93 6.42
C ILE A 14 4.22 -9.51 6.86
N THR A 15 3.48 -10.07 5.92
CA THR A 15 2.27 -10.85 6.20
C THR A 15 2.50 -12.28 5.71
N PRO A 16 1.59 -13.22 5.99
CA PRO A 16 1.76 -14.59 5.46
C PRO A 16 1.84 -14.66 3.94
N THR A 17 1.30 -13.67 3.22
CA THR A 17 1.18 -13.74 1.76
C THR A 17 1.80 -12.55 1.04
N LEU A 18 2.41 -11.60 1.76
CA LEU A 18 2.96 -10.40 1.13
C LEU A 18 4.09 -9.81 1.96
N THR A 19 5.10 -9.29 1.27
CA THR A 19 6.14 -8.47 1.89
C THR A 19 6.20 -7.11 1.23
N ALA A 20 6.50 -6.08 2.02
CA ALA A 20 6.64 -4.72 1.50
C ALA A 20 7.83 -4.04 2.15
N GLY A 21 8.75 -3.57 1.32
CA GLY A 21 9.86 -2.72 1.74
C GLY A 21 9.48 -1.26 1.56
N ILE A 22 9.48 -0.48 2.64
CA ILE A 22 8.87 0.84 2.68
C ILE A 22 9.91 1.93 2.85
N ARG A 23 9.76 3.02 2.08
CA ARG A 23 10.65 4.18 2.13
C ARG A 23 9.81 5.45 2.29
N GLY A 24 9.58 5.88 3.57
CA GLY A 24 8.93 7.14 3.87
C GLY A 24 7.57 7.33 3.21
N THR A 25 6.58 6.57 3.61
CA THR A 25 5.29 6.51 2.93
C THR A 25 4.13 6.34 3.91
N GLY A 26 2.92 6.50 3.40
CA GLY A 26 1.70 6.10 4.07
C GLY A 26 1.17 4.82 3.44
N VAL A 27 0.90 3.80 4.26
CA VAL A 27 0.43 2.51 3.78
C VAL A 27 -0.74 2.00 4.62
N TYR A 28 -1.53 1.14 4.01
CA TYR A 28 -2.58 0.39 4.69
C TYR A 28 -2.44 -1.08 4.32
N THR A 29 -2.52 -1.95 5.33
CA THR A 29 -2.41 -3.40 5.12
C THR A 29 -3.47 -4.12 5.94
N GLU A 30 -4.06 -5.15 5.34
CA GLU A 30 -5.04 -5.99 6.00
C GLU A 30 -4.87 -7.43 5.52
N VAL A 31 -5.03 -8.40 6.44
CA VAL A 31 -4.95 -9.82 6.11
C VAL A 31 -6.32 -10.45 6.31
N PHE A 32 -6.80 -11.14 5.31
CA PHE A 32 -8.09 -11.83 5.34
C PHE A 32 -7.85 -13.32 5.62
N SER A 33 -7.87 -13.70 6.90
CA SER A 33 -7.58 -15.07 7.32
C SER A 33 -8.62 -16.07 6.81
N ASN A 34 -9.86 -15.64 6.59
CA ASN A 34 -10.93 -16.46 6.04
C ASN A 34 -10.86 -16.59 4.50
N GLU A 35 -9.86 -15.98 3.87
CA GLU A 35 -9.60 -16.06 2.43
C GLU A 35 -8.19 -16.56 2.17
N ASN A 36 -7.77 -17.62 2.86
CA ASN A 36 -6.44 -18.22 2.74
C ASN A 36 -5.31 -17.23 3.04
N ASN A 37 -5.51 -16.37 4.03
CA ASN A 37 -4.54 -15.33 4.41
C ASN A 37 -4.22 -14.37 3.28
N ARG A 38 -5.17 -14.14 2.39
CA ARG A 38 -5.03 -13.13 1.34
C ARG A 38 -4.71 -11.79 1.96
N SER A 39 -3.68 -11.13 1.46
CA SER A 39 -3.27 -9.83 1.97
C SER A 39 -3.72 -8.71 1.05
N TYR A 40 -4.21 -7.64 1.64
CA TYR A 40 -4.46 -6.38 0.97
C TYR A 40 -3.37 -5.40 1.37
N PHE A 41 -2.75 -4.75 0.42
CA PHE A 41 -1.73 -3.75 0.66
C PHE A 41 -1.97 -2.52 -0.21
N CYS A 42 -2.10 -1.36 0.41
CA CYS A 42 -2.22 -0.10 -0.31
C CYS A 42 -0.98 0.76 -0.06
N ASN A 43 -0.27 1.10 -1.13
CA ASN A 43 0.68 2.19 -1.11
C ASN A 43 -0.13 3.48 -1.29
N CYS A 44 -0.51 4.08 -0.19
CA CYS A 44 -1.34 5.28 -0.24
C CYS A 44 -0.58 6.44 -0.86
N TYR A 45 0.71 6.57 -0.55
CA TYR A 45 1.64 7.46 -1.22
C TYR A 45 3.08 7.06 -0.87
N GLY A 46 4.01 7.33 -1.76
CA GLY A 46 5.42 7.06 -1.57
C GLY A 46 5.95 5.93 -2.44
N THR A 47 7.11 5.41 -2.12
CA THR A 47 7.77 4.33 -2.86
C THR A 47 7.83 3.08 -1.99
N VAL A 48 7.37 1.96 -2.55
CA VAL A 48 7.32 0.67 -1.84
C VAL A 48 7.71 -0.45 -2.80
N ASP A 49 8.55 -1.35 -2.32
CA ASP A 49 8.86 -2.59 -3.01
C ASP A 49 7.94 -3.69 -2.48
N VAL A 50 7.08 -4.23 -3.31
CA VAL A 50 6.04 -5.18 -2.92
C VAL A 50 6.32 -6.54 -3.53
N GLY A 51 6.16 -7.60 -2.74
CA GLY A 51 6.34 -8.95 -3.21
C GLY A 51 5.32 -9.91 -2.65
N SER A 52 4.90 -10.87 -3.46
CA SER A 52 4.07 -12.00 -3.05
C SER A 52 4.45 -13.20 -3.92
N GLY A 53 4.83 -14.30 -3.27
CA GLY A 53 5.31 -15.48 -3.99
C GLY A 53 6.45 -15.14 -4.95
N ALA A 54 6.27 -15.45 -6.22
CA ALA A 54 7.27 -15.19 -7.26
C ALA A 54 7.15 -13.78 -7.85
N ASP A 55 6.12 -13.04 -7.50
CA ASP A 55 5.88 -11.71 -8.08
C ASP A 55 6.51 -10.60 -7.26
N ARG A 56 7.12 -9.64 -7.92
CA ARG A 56 7.75 -8.47 -7.33
C ARG A 56 7.44 -7.24 -8.16
N THR A 57 7.20 -6.11 -7.50
CA THR A 57 7.05 -4.83 -8.19
C THR A 57 7.48 -3.69 -7.28
N THR A 58 7.86 -2.58 -7.88
CA THR A 58 8.09 -1.33 -7.16
C THR A 58 6.91 -0.41 -7.44
N SER A 59 6.26 0.03 -6.38
CA SER A 59 5.12 0.93 -6.46
C SER A 59 5.56 2.35 -6.10
N ARG A 60 5.27 3.30 -6.98
CA ARG A 60 5.41 4.72 -6.69
C ARG A 60 4.06 5.37 -6.89
N SER A 61 3.54 5.97 -5.84
CA SER A 61 2.20 6.53 -5.88
C SER A 61 2.14 7.86 -5.14
N GLU A 62 1.34 8.77 -5.65
CA GLU A 62 0.98 9.98 -4.95
C GLU A 62 -0.44 9.90 -4.41
N TYR A 63 -1.23 8.94 -4.90
CA TYR A 63 -2.60 8.75 -4.43
C TYR A 63 -3.06 7.31 -4.66
N HIS A 64 -2.84 6.47 -3.67
CA HIS A 64 -3.31 5.09 -3.55
C HIS A 64 -3.03 4.19 -4.75
N GLN A 65 -2.15 3.25 -4.57
CA GLN A 65 -1.96 2.11 -5.46
C GLN A 65 -2.00 0.85 -4.61
N ALA A 66 -2.99 0.00 -4.84
CA ALA A 66 -3.22 -1.15 -3.98
C ALA A 66 -3.02 -2.47 -4.70
N PHE A 67 -2.76 -3.51 -3.91
CA PHE A 67 -2.46 -4.85 -4.40
C PHE A 67 -3.10 -5.91 -3.52
N TRP A 68 -3.45 -7.05 -4.15
CA TRP A 68 -3.74 -8.29 -3.46
C TRP A 68 -2.51 -9.19 -3.50
N GLY A 69 -2.16 -9.81 -2.36
CA GLY A 69 -1.14 -10.85 -2.27
C GLY A 69 -1.82 -12.17 -1.92
N GLU A 70 -1.52 -13.22 -2.67
CA GLU A 70 -2.19 -14.50 -2.58
C GLU A 70 -1.30 -15.58 -1.99
N SER A 71 -1.91 -16.58 -1.33
CA SER A 71 -1.19 -17.76 -0.84
C SER A 71 -0.90 -18.77 -1.93
N SER A 72 -1.61 -18.67 -3.06
CA SER A 72 -1.37 -19.45 -4.27
C SER A 72 -1.76 -18.60 -5.46
N PRO A 73 -1.19 -18.84 -6.66
CA PRO A 73 -1.49 -17.99 -7.80
C PRO A 73 -2.98 -17.98 -8.14
N ARG A 74 -3.49 -16.78 -8.37
CA ARG A 74 -4.85 -16.57 -8.86
C ARG A 74 -4.72 -16.05 -10.29
N GLU A 75 -5.23 -16.80 -11.25
CA GLU A 75 -5.06 -16.52 -12.68
C GLU A 75 -3.59 -16.32 -13.07
N GLY A 76 -2.71 -17.14 -12.48
CA GLY A 76 -1.28 -17.09 -12.73
C GLY A 76 -0.53 -15.99 -11.98
N ARG A 77 -1.17 -15.27 -11.08
CA ARG A 77 -0.55 -14.14 -10.36
C ARG A 77 -0.62 -14.32 -8.85
N TRP A 78 0.50 -14.09 -8.19
CA TRP A 78 0.58 -13.98 -6.74
C TRP A 78 0.21 -12.57 -6.28
N LEU A 79 0.51 -11.56 -7.10
CA LEU A 79 0.30 -10.16 -6.82
C LEU A 79 -0.56 -9.56 -7.91
N SER A 80 -1.65 -8.89 -7.57
CA SER A 80 -2.56 -8.30 -8.53
C SER A 80 -3.05 -6.93 -8.05
N PRO A 81 -3.45 -6.04 -8.99
CA PRO A 81 -4.01 -4.74 -8.60
C PRO A 81 -5.30 -4.87 -7.81
N ALA A 82 -5.54 -3.93 -6.92
CA ALA A 82 -6.73 -3.88 -6.08
C ALA A 82 -7.28 -2.46 -5.98
N PRO A 83 -8.58 -2.30 -5.67
CA PRO A 83 -9.15 -0.98 -5.40
C PRO A 83 -8.82 -0.54 -3.97
N ALA A 84 -9.11 0.72 -3.64
CA ALA A 84 -9.04 1.18 -2.26
C ALA A 84 -10.21 0.61 -1.47
N ILE A 85 -9.90 0.00 -0.33
CA ILE A 85 -10.93 -0.54 0.56
C ILE A 85 -10.55 -0.24 2.01
N ASN A 86 -11.58 -0.12 2.85
CA ASN A 86 -11.46 -0.11 4.31
C ASN A 86 -10.58 1.00 4.90
N HIS A 87 -10.21 2.00 4.12
CA HIS A 87 -9.53 3.18 4.64
C HIS A 87 -9.90 4.39 3.79
N SER A 88 -9.85 5.58 4.38
CA SER A 88 -10.20 6.83 3.72
C SER A 88 -9.00 7.77 3.67
N ASP A 89 -9.07 8.75 2.77
CA ASP A 89 -8.06 9.81 2.71
C ASP A 89 -7.99 10.58 4.02
N ASP A 90 -9.15 10.85 4.62
CA ASP A 90 -9.22 11.59 5.88
C ASP A 90 -8.52 10.84 7.01
N GLU A 91 -8.63 9.51 7.04
CA GLU A 91 -7.92 8.69 8.02
C GLU A 91 -6.41 8.79 7.82
N LEU A 92 -5.93 8.71 6.59
CA LEU A 92 -4.50 8.84 6.28
C LEU A 92 -3.98 10.24 6.60
N GLU A 93 -4.75 11.27 6.27
CA GLU A 93 -4.40 12.66 6.60
C GLU A 93 -4.35 12.88 8.11
N TYR A 94 -5.29 12.28 8.85
CA TYR A 94 -5.30 12.35 10.31
C TYR A 94 -4.06 11.68 10.90
N LEU A 95 -3.73 10.47 10.45
CA LEU A 95 -2.57 9.74 10.95
C LEU A 95 -1.26 10.45 10.62
N ALA A 96 -1.16 11.00 9.42
CA ALA A 96 0.02 11.79 9.02
C ALA A 96 0.19 13.01 9.94
N ARG A 97 -0.89 13.70 10.24
CA ARG A 97 -0.86 14.86 11.13
C ARG A 97 -0.39 14.51 12.54
N LEU A 98 -0.74 13.32 13.04
CA LEU A 98 -0.30 12.87 14.37
C LEU A 98 1.23 12.77 14.48
N VAL A 99 1.92 12.60 13.37
CA VAL A 99 3.39 12.54 13.32
C VAL A 99 3.99 13.77 12.63
N ASN A 100 3.25 14.87 12.59
CA ASN A 100 3.65 16.16 11.98
C ASN A 100 4.03 16.02 10.50
N GLN A 101 3.28 15.21 9.76
CA GLN A 101 3.48 14.99 8.33
C GLN A 101 2.23 15.38 7.57
N ARG A 102 2.37 15.48 6.24
CA ARG A 102 1.27 15.63 5.32
C ARG A 102 1.35 14.51 4.30
N THR A 103 0.20 14.08 3.78
CA THR A 103 0.18 13.09 2.71
C THR A 103 0.70 13.71 1.42
N ALA A 104 1.13 12.87 0.48
CA ALA A 104 1.63 13.36 -0.80
C ALA A 104 0.58 14.15 -1.56
N TRP A 105 -0.68 13.73 -1.51
CA TRP A 105 -1.75 14.45 -2.20
C TRP A 105 -2.10 15.79 -1.56
N GLN A 106 -1.87 15.96 -0.26
CA GLN A 106 -2.01 17.27 0.39
C GLN A 106 -0.94 18.24 -0.10
N LEU A 107 0.27 17.74 -0.32
CA LEU A 107 1.40 18.55 -0.79
C LEU A 107 1.32 18.85 -2.29
N SER A 108 0.88 17.89 -3.10
CA SER A 108 0.86 18.03 -4.56
C SER A 108 -0.48 18.50 -5.12
N GLY A 109 -1.55 18.44 -4.31
CA GLY A 109 -2.89 18.76 -4.77
C GLY A 109 -3.54 17.67 -5.63
N LYS A 110 -3.02 16.45 -5.60
CA LYS A 110 -3.49 15.35 -6.46
C LYS A 110 -4.51 14.43 -5.78
N LYS A 111 -5.17 14.88 -4.74
CA LYS A 111 -6.23 14.10 -4.09
C LYS A 111 -7.30 13.72 -5.10
N GLY A 112 -7.63 12.43 -5.15
CA GLY A 112 -8.60 11.91 -6.11
C GLY A 112 -8.03 11.62 -7.48
N THR A 113 -6.76 11.93 -7.75
CA THR A 113 -6.11 11.66 -9.03
C THR A 113 -5.45 10.29 -8.98
N LYS A 114 -5.92 9.37 -9.82
CA LYS A 114 -5.33 8.04 -9.93
C LYS A 114 -4.04 8.10 -10.71
N ASP A 115 -3.03 7.35 -10.30
CA ASP A 115 -1.81 7.25 -11.07
C ASP A 115 -2.00 6.31 -12.27
N SER A 116 -0.97 6.23 -13.12
CA SER A 116 -1.03 5.45 -14.35
C SER A 116 -1.08 3.94 -14.13
N SER A 117 -0.89 3.45 -12.92
CA SER A 117 -0.92 2.02 -12.61
C SER A 117 -2.32 1.49 -12.36
N GLY A 118 -3.35 2.32 -12.48
CA GLY A 118 -4.73 1.85 -12.56
C GLY A 118 -5.41 1.59 -11.23
N TYR A 119 -5.06 2.30 -10.18
CA TYR A 119 -5.80 2.26 -8.95
C TYR A 119 -7.28 2.66 -9.22
N ARG A 120 -8.22 1.89 -8.70
CA ARG A 120 -9.65 2.07 -8.98
C ARG A 120 -10.38 2.62 -7.77
#